data_577b592bf37afa6a8257f278be4ea534
#
_entry.id   577b592bf37afa6a8257f278be4ea534
#
_cell.length_a   1.000
_cell.length_b   1.000
_cell.length_c   1.000
_cell.angle_alpha   90.00
_cell.angle_beta   90.00
_cell.angle_gamma   90.00
#
_symmetry.space_group_name_H-M   'P 1'
#
loop_
_entity.id
_entity.type
_entity.pdbx_description
1 polymer ?
#
loop_
_entity_poly.entity_id
_entity_poly.type
_entity_poly.pdbx_seq_one_letter_code
_entity_poly.pdbx_strand_id
1 'polypeptide(L)'
;VKTTYTVTVGGGASGAGSYGAQGSSSVFSTITSSGGGYGAVYPDTAGGGGGSGGGGGGFYGGTGTGGGGTSLQGRSGGSAVGPRPGGFTSGAGGGGTSAVGEATNNAFGRGGNGGAGTISSINGTSYYWAGGGGGGAYLGGVGGNGGAGGGGGGSTNTGSAGGSGGTGGIANGGAGQTNADPGTAGSGGANTGSGGGGVGHNGTGGAGGSGIVIVRYLTAVASEATITGGTATTDGLYTVRTFTGSGSLVIT
;
A
#
# COMPACT_ATOMS: atom_id res chain seq x y z
N VAL A 1 -7.58 -35.00 16.64
CA VAL A 1 -6.21 -34.45 16.82
C VAL A 1 -6.31 -32.93 16.71
N LYS A 2 -5.84 -32.21 17.75
CA LYS A 2 -5.79 -30.74 17.74
C LYS A 2 -4.67 -30.25 16.82
N THR A 3 -5.02 -29.40 15.87
CA THR A 3 -4.05 -28.71 15.00
C THR A 3 -4.15 -27.20 15.19
N THR A 4 -3.01 -26.53 15.37
CA THR A 4 -2.96 -25.07 15.55
C THR A 4 -2.11 -24.45 14.43
N TYR A 5 -2.69 -23.50 13.74
CA TYR A 5 -2.01 -22.69 12.71
C TYR A 5 -1.76 -21.30 13.26
N THR A 6 -0.51 -20.90 13.33
CA THR A 6 -0.14 -19.53 13.73
C THR A 6 -0.55 -18.55 12.63
N VAL A 7 -1.15 -17.43 13.05
CA VAL A 7 -1.52 -16.30 12.20
C VAL A 7 -0.76 -15.08 12.67
N THR A 8 0.05 -14.51 11.80
CA THR A 8 0.66 -13.19 12.00
C THR A 8 0.04 -12.21 11.02
N VAL A 9 -0.47 -11.10 11.52
CA VAL A 9 -0.96 -9.99 10.69
C VAL A 9 0.10 -8.89 10.71
N GLY A 10 0.67 -8.58 9.55
CA GLY A 10 1.69 -7.56 9.40
C GLY A 10 1.14 -6.17 9.65
N GLY A 11 1.87 -5.35 10.41
CA GLY A 11 1.58 -3.92 10.54
C GLY A 11 2.00 -3.15 9.27
N GLY A 12 1.25 -2.10 8.94
CA GLY A 12 1.73 -1.10 8.01
C GLY A 12 2.91 -0.34 8.62
N ALA A 13 3.83 0.12 7.76
CA ALA A 13 4.88 1.01 8.22
C ALA A 13 4.30 2.34 8.71
N SER A 14 4.90 2.93 9.74
CA SER A 14 4.55 4.29 10.16
C SER A 14 4.94 5.30 9.06
N GLY A 15 4.14 6.34 8.90
CA GLY A 15 4.53 7.50 8.10
C GLY A 15 5.78 8.14 8.70
N ALA A 16 6.79 8.39 7.88
CA ALA A 16 8.06 8.95 8.34
C ALA A 16 8.43 10.22 7.55
N GLY A 17 9.09 11.17 8.22
CA GLY A 17 9.58 12.39 7.59
C GLY A 17 10.89 12.22 6.82
N SER A 18 11.76 11.30 7.22
CA SER A 18 13.14 11.24 6.70
C SER A 18 13.52 9.91 6.03
N TYR A 19 12.90 8.80 6.38
CA TYR A 19 13.17 7.49 5.77
C TYR A 19 11.87 6.69 5.74
N GLY A 20 11.51 6.23 4.54
CA GLY A 20 10.42 5.28 4.39
C GLY A 20 10.76 3.96 5.10
N ALA A 21 9.77 3.34 5.71
CA ALA A 21 9.92 2.01 6.32
C ALA A 21 9.15 0.97 5.50
N GLN A 22 9.65 -0.25 5.50
CA GLN A 22 8.97 -1.38 4.89
C GLN A 22 7.84 -1.87 5.79
N GLY A 23 6.70 -2.26 5.21
CA GLY A 23 5.63 -2.94 5.92
C GLY A 23 6.08 -4.31 6.43
N SER A 24 5.47 -4.78 7.52
CA SER A 24 5.73 -6.13 8.04
C SER A 24 4.95 -7.18 7.24
N SER A 25 5.49 -8.41 7.17
CA SER A 25 4.85 -9.53 6.47
C SER A 25 3.66 -10.08 7.26
N SER A 26 2.63 -10.54 6.56
CA SER A 26 1.57 -11.37 7.11
C SER A 26 1.86 -12.84 6.85
N VAL A 27 1.58 -13.72 7.83
CA VAL A 27 1.89 -15.15 7.75
C VAL A 27 0.69 -15.97 8.21
N PHE A 28 0.34 -16.97 7.43
CA PHE A 28 -0.57 -18.05 7.83
C PHE A 28 0.17 -19.38 7.74
N SER A 29 0.49 -19.97 8.90
CA SER A 29 1.31 -21.19 8.97
C SER A 29 2.66 -21.01 8.25
N THR A 30 2.84 -21.63 7.09
CA THR A 30 4.03 -21.54 6.23
C THR A 30 3.89 -20.56 5.06
N ILE A 31 2.70 -20.00 4.86
CA ILE A 31 2.41 -19.08 3.75
C ILE A 31 2.75 -17.65 4.21
N THR A 32 3.65 -17.00 3.51
CA THR A 32 4.08 -15.63 3.82
C THR A 32 3.70 -14.67 2.69
N SER A 33 2.99 -13.59 3.05
CA SER A 33 2.80 -12.42 2.19
C SER A 33 3.74 -11.31 2.68
N SER A 34 4.71 -10.94 1.86
CA SER A 34 5.73 -9.93 2.19
C SER A 34 5.12 -8.55 2.35
N GLY A 35 5.62 -7.77 3.29
CA GLY A 35 5.25 -6.37 3.43
C GLY A 35 5.65 -5.54 2.21
N GLY A 36 4.95 -4.44 1.97
CA GLY A 36 5.25 -3.52 0.86
C GLY A 36 6.53 -2.75 1.09
N GLY A 37 7.23 -2.41 0.00
CA GLY A 37 8.44 -1.59 0.02
C GLY A 37 8.16 -0.13 0.36
N TYR A 38 9.18 0.56 0.86
CA TYR A 38 9.12 2.00 1.16
C TYR A 38 9.28 2.86 -0.11
N GLY A 39 8.63 4.03 -0.12
CA GLY A 39 8.89 5.06 -1.12
C GLY A 39 10.26 5.70 -0.93
N ALA A 40 10.88 6.14 -2.01
CA ALA A 40 12.17 6.82 -1.98
C ALA A 40 12.13 8.13 -1.19
N VAL A 41 13.23 8.46 -0.52
CA VAL A 41 13.42 9.67 0.28
C VAL A 41 14.79 10.27 -0.06
N TYR A 42 14.83 11.61 -0.20
CA TYR A 42 16.10 12.30 -0.41
C TYR A 42 17.09 12.09 0.75
N PRO A 43 18.37 11.80 0.50
CA PRO A 43 19.06 11.77 -0.80
C PRO A 43 18.93 10.44 -1.56
N ASP A 44 18.40 9.38 -0.95
CA ASP A 44 18.18 8.09 -1.60
C ASP A 44 16.96 8.18 -2.54
N THR A 45 17.17 7.90 -3.81
CA THR A 45 16.17 8.09 -4.86
C THR A 45 15.47 6.82 -5.28
N ALA A 46 15.99 5.66 -4.86
CA ALA A 46 15.41 4.36 -5.15
C ALA A 46 14.33 4.00 -4.14
N GLY A 47 13.19 3.58 -4.63
CA GLY A 47 12.16 2.93 -3.82
C GLY A 47 12.62 1.55 -3.33
N GLY A 48 12.18 1.15 -2.14
CA GLY A 48 12.47 -0.16 -1.56
C GLY A 48 11.67 -1.28 -2.23
N GLY A 49 12.30 -2.47 -2.35
CA GLY A 49 11.61 -3.69 -2.77
C GLY A 49 10.71 -4.24 -1.65
N GLY A 50 9.72 -5.05 -2.02
CA GLY A 50 8.79 -5.67 -1.07
C GLY A 50 7.82 -6.61 -1.75
N GLY A 51 6.72 -7.00 -1.09
CA GLY A 51 5.59 -7.68 -1.74
C GLY A 51 5.17 -6.89 -2.97
N SER A 52 4.86 -5.60 -2.80
CA SER A 52 4.84 -4.58 -3.86
C SER A 52 5.93 -3.57 -3.61
N GLY A 53 6.58 -3.05 -4.65
CA GLY A 53 7.68 -2.11 -4.53
C GLY A 53 7.23 -0.67 -4.29
N GLY A 54 8.06 0.12 -3.58
CA GLY A 54 7.85 1.54 -3.38
C GLY A 54 8.18 2.39 -4.62
N GLY A 55 7.59 3.57 -4.73
CA GLY A 55 7.88 4.52 -5.80
C GLY A 55 9.26 5.16 -5.68
N GLY A 56 9.88 5.46 -6.82
CA GLY A 56 11.13 6.21 -6.90
C GLY A 56 10.92 7.69 -6.59
N GLY A 57 11.94 8.35 -6.05
CA GLY A 57 11.95 9.78 -5.74
C GLY A 57 12.56 10.61 -6.88
N GLY A 58 11.89 11.67 -7.29
CA GLY A 58 12.46 12.69 -8.15
C GLY A 58 13.28 13.69 -7.33
N PHE A 59 14.45 14.06 -7.80
CA PHE A 59 15.28 15.07 -7.16
C PHE A 59 15.99 15.94 -8.18
N TYR A 60 16.53 17.08 -7.69
CA TYR A 60 17.28 18.00 -8.52
C TYR A 60 18.58 17.33 -9.01
N GLY A 61 18.64 16.93 -10.28
CA GLY A 61 19.81 16.33 -10.92
C GLY A 61 19.75 14.84 -11.27
N GLY A 62 18.66 14.13 -10.99
CA GLY A 62 18.64 12.69 -11.29
C GLY A 62 17.28 12.02 -11.31
N THR A 63 17.31 10.77 -11.70
CA THR A 63 16.14 9.88 -11.77
C THR A 63 16.16 8.90 -10.59
N GLY A 64 15.01 8.65 -9.99
CA GLY A 64 14.85 7.62 -8.96
C GLY A 64 14.16 6.38 -9.52
N THR A 65 14.73 5.22 -9.26
CA THR A 65 14.13 3.94 -9.68
C THR A 65 13.04 3.49 -8.70
N GLY A 66 11.96 2.93 -9.22
CA GLY A 66 10.98 2.24 -8.39
C GLY A 66 11.53 0.94 -7.82
N GLY A 67 11.11 0.60 -6.60
CA GLY A 67 11.44 -0.67 -5.94
C GLY A 67 10.81 -1.87 -6.64
N GLY A 68 11.47 -3.02 -6.60
CA GLY A 68 10.96 -4.26 -7.17
C GLY A 68 9.81 -4.85 -6.34
N GLY A 69 8.78 -5.40 -7.01
CA GLY A 69 7.78 -6.25 -6.38
C GLY A 69 8.23 -7.72 -6.36
N THR A 70 7.82 -8.45 -5.33
CA THR A 70 8.04 -9.91 -5.26
C THR A 70 7.13 -10.62 -6.27
N SER A 71 7.69 -11.54 -7.06
CA SER A 71 6.93 -12.35 -8.01
C SER A 71 5.72 -13.02 -7.33
N LEU A 72 4.58 -13.03 -8.00
CA LEU A 72 3.29 -13.57 -7.55
C LEU A 72 2.67 -12.86 -6.32
N GLN A 73 3.33 -11.85 -5.74
CA GLN A 73 2.78 -11.09 -4.62
C GLN A 73 2.41 -9.65 -5.01
N GLY A 74 3.22 -8.98 -5.83
CA GLY A 74 2.94 -7.61 -6.23
C GLY A 74 3.82 -7.12 -7.36
N ARG A 75 3.65 -5.84 -7.70
CA ARG A 75 4.31 -5.18 -8.83
C ARG A 75 5.30 -4.14 -8.34
N SER A 76 6.20 -3.76 -9.22
CA SER A 76 7.19 -2.72 -8.95
C SER A 76 6.52 -1.34 -8.80
N GLY A 77 7.15 -0.48 -8.02
CA GLY A 77 6.87 0.95 -8.04
C GLY A 77 7.30 1.59 -9.35
N GLY A 78 6.75 2.77 -9.64
CA GLY A 78 7.13 3.60 -10.77
C GLY A 78 8.49 4.25 -10.55
N SER A 79 9.16 4.64 -11.63
CA SER A 79 10.39 5.44 -11.57
C SER A 79 10.07 6.92 -11.72
N ALA A 80 10.77 7.75 -10.94
CA ALA A 80 10.70 9.19 -11.06
C ALA A 80 11.77 9.68 -12.05
N VAL A 81 11.44 10.69 -12.83
CA VAL A 81 12.37 11.31 -13.79
C VAL A 81 12.87 12.62 -13.22
N GLY A 82 14.18 12.85 -13.31
CA GLY A 82 14.89 14.02 -12.76
C GLY A 82 14.50 15.37 -13.33
N PRO A 83 15.20 16.45 -12.94
CA PRO A 83 14.64 17.78 -12.88
C PRO A 83 14.29 18.35 -14.23
N ARG A 84 13.33 19.23 -14.13
CA ARG A 84 12.86 20.09 -15.20
C ARG A 84 13.36 21.49 -15.07
N PRO A 85 13.29 22.24 -16.14
CA PRO A 85 13.35 23.68 -16.07
C PRO A 85 12.31 24.19 -15.06
N GLY A 86 12.75 24.92 -14.03
CA GLY A 86 11.88 25.44 -12.97
C GLY A 86 11.96 24.72 -11.61
N GLY A 87 12.77 23.64 -11.48
CA GLY A 87 13.01 22.98 -10.18
C GLY A 87 11.90 22.05 -9.69
N PHE A 88 10.91 21.76 -10.53
CA PHE A 88 9.81 20.85 -10.17
C PHE A 88 10.32 19.43 -9.94
N THR A 89 9.99 18.81 -8.84
CA THR A 89 10.28 17.41 -8.55
C THR A 89 9.01 16.69 -8.12
N SER A 90 8.91 15.41 -8.44
CA SER A 90 7.78 14.59 -8.03
C SER A 90 8.20 13.15 -7.83
N GLY A 91 7.61 12.50 -6.84
CA GLY A 91 7.75 11.07 -6.59
C GLY A 91 6.84 10.27 -7.51
N ALA A 92 7.28 9.09 -7.89
CA ALA A 92 6.48 8.10 -8.60
C ALA A 92 5.55 7.34 -7.66
N GLY A 93 4.53 6.67 -8.19
CA GLY A 93 3.62 5.84 -7.42
C GLY A 93 4.24 4.53 -6.98
N GLY A 94 3.82 4.00 -5.82
CA GLY A 94 4.13 2.64 -5.39
C GLY A 94 3.36 1.60 -6.20
N GLY A 95 3.91 0.38 -6.33
CA GLY A 95 3.24 -0.75 -6.97
C GLY A 95 2.05 -1.24 -6.15
N GLY A 96 1.01 -1.70 -6.83
CA GLY A 96 -0.07 -2.51 -6.24
C GLY A 96 0.16 -3.99 -6.53
N THR A 97 -0.79 -4.83 -6.15
CA THR A 97 -0.68 -6.28 -6.42
C THR A 97 -0.99 -6.64 -7.88
N SER A 98 -1.81 -5.86 -8.60
CA SER A 98 -2.14 -6.11 -10.00
C SER A 98 -1.44 -5.18 -10.99
N ALA A 99 -1.11 -3.96 -10.60
CA ALA A 99 -0.53 -2.95 -11.48
C ALA A 99 0.75 -2.34 -10.91
N VAL A 100 1.69 -1.99 -11.80
CA VAL A 100 2.86 -1.20 -11.46
C VAL A 100 2.45 0.22 -11.03
N GLY A 101 3.26 0.86 -10.19
CA GLY A 101 3.09 2.27 -9.89
C GLY A 101 3.38 3.13 -11.12
N GLU A 102 2.66 4.24 -11.27
CA GLU A 102 2.87 5.17 -12.37
C GLU A 102 4.23 5.87 -12.20
N ALA A 103 5.02 5.85 -13.27
CA ALA A 103 6.22 6.66 -13.36
C ALA A 103 5.86 8.14 -13.51
N THR A 104 6.68 9.04 -12.97
CA THR A 104 6.48 10.45 -13.24
C THR A 104 6.85 10.74 -14.69
N ASN A 105 5.89 11.30 -15.40
CA ASN A 105 6.22 11.91 -16.68
C ASN A 105 6.48 13.40 -16.49
N ASN A 106 7.42 13.89 -17.19
CA ASN A 106 7.94 15.24 -17.04
C ASN A 106 7.00 16.41 -17.36
N ALA A 107 5.68 16.27 -17.50
CA ALA A 107 4.90 17.37 -18.03
C ALA A 107 4.52 18.50 -17.05
N PHE A 108 4.36 18.31 -15.77
CA PHE A 108 3.90 19.38 -14.86
C PHE A 108 4.14 19.12 -13.36
N GLY A 109 5.21 18.43 -12.99
CA GLY A 109 5.51 18.17 -11.57
C GLY A 109 4.47 17.25 -10.86
N ARG A 110 3.68 16.49 -11.61
CA ARG A 110 2.68 15.60 -11.03
C ARG A 110 3.30 14.36 -10.41
N GLY A 111 2.90 14.02 -9.19
CA GLY A 111 3.22 12.73 -8.58
C GLY A 111 2.57 11.58 -9.34
N GLY A 112 3.26 10.44 -9.45
CA GLY A 112 2.73 9.24 -10.09
C GLY A 112 1.60 8.62 -9.26
N ASN A 113 0.59 8.06 -9.91
CA ASN A 113 -0.49 7.34 -9.23
C ASN A 113 0.01 5.99 -8.71
N GLY A 114 -0.53 5.53 -7.59
CA GLY A 114 -0.31 4.18 -7.08
C GLY A 114 -0.92 3.11 -7.99
N GLY A 115 -0.23 1.97 -8.10
CA GLY A 115 -0.73 0.81 -8.83
C GLY A 115 -1.97 0.20 -8.16
N ALA A 116 -2.91 -0.30 -8.95
CA ALA A 116 -4.10 -0.96 -8.44
C ALA A 116 -3.78 -2.27 -7.72
N GLY A 117 -4.56 -2.57 -6.68
CA GLY A 117 -4.59 -3.86 -6.02
C GLY A 117 -5.32 -4.94 -6.84
N THR A 118 -5.33 -6.16 -6.35
CA THR A 118 -6.04 -7.29 -6.97
C THR A 118 -7.44 -7.40 -6.39
N ILE A 119 -8.43 -7.61 -7.25
CA ILE A 119 -9.81 -7.87 -6.83
C ILE A 119 -9.94 -9.30 -6.29
N SER A 120 -10.64 -9.46 -5.16
CA SER A 120 -10.96 -10.77 -4.60
C SER A 120 -12.25 -10.69 -3.78
N SER A 121 -13.06 -11.74 -3.85
CA SER A 121 -14.28 -11.92 -3.08
C SER A 121 -14.14 -13.00 -1.99
N ILE A 122 -12.92 -13.22 -1.51
CA ILE A 122 -12.63 -14.26 -0.52
C ILE A 122 -13.48 -14.15 0.76
N ASN A 123 -13.89 -12.95 1.14
CA ASN A 123 -14.75 -12.68 2.31
C ASN A 123 -16.25 -12.57 1.97
N GLY A 124 -16.67 -12.95 0.77
CA GLY A 124 -18.06 -12.85 0.28
C GLY A 124 -18.38 -11.55 -0.45
N THR A 125 -17.54 -10.52 -0.36
CA THR A 125 -17.71 -9.23 -1.04
C THR A 125 -16.49 -8.94 -1.90
N SER A 126 -16.71 -8.45 -3.13
CA SER A 126 -15.61 -8.08 -4.03
C SER A 126 -14.95 -6.78 -3.59
N TYR A 127 -13.67 -6.87 -3.18
CA TYR A 127 -12.82 -5.72 -2.87
C TYR A 127 -11.52 -5.79 -3.66
N TYR A 128 -10.92 -4.62 -3.90
CA TYR A 128 -9.51 -4.53 -4.27
C TYR A 128 -8.65 -4.60 -3.00
N TRP A 129 -7.51 -5.27 -3.06
CA TRP A 129 -6.59 -5.48 -1.95
C TRP A 129 -5.20 -5.00 -2.32
N ALA A 130 -4.52 -4.36 -1.39
CA ALA A 130 -3.13 -3.93 -1.50
C ALA A 130 -2.86 -3.00 -2.70
N GLY A 131 -3.56 -1.89 -2.77
CA GLY A 131 -3.24 -0.79 -3.70
C GLY A 131 -1.98 -0.03 -3.28
N GLY A 132 -1.21 0.46 -4.25
CA GLY A 132 -0.02 1.27 -4.01
C GLY A 132 -0.34 2.71 -3.60
N GLY A 133 0.56 3.39 -2.90
CA GLY A 133 0.43 4.82 -2.60
C GLY A 133 0.77 5.71 -3.78
N GLY A 134 0.15 6.89 -3.86
CA GLY A 134 0.50 7.94 -4.84
C GLY A 134 1.75 8.70 -4.45
N GLY A 135 2.53 9.17 -5.41
CA GLY A 135 3.72 9.98 -5.19
C GLY A 135 3.38 11.44 -4.85
N GLY A 136 4.22 12.08 -4.03
CA GLY A 136 4.10 13.51 -3.72
C GLY A 136 4.58 14.41 -4.87
N ALA A 137 4.23 15.69 -4.82
CA ALA A 137 4.68 16.70 -5.78
C ALA A 137 5.17 17.99 -5.10
N TYR A 138 6.19 18.63 -5.70
CA TYR A 138 6.81 19.87 -5.23
C TYR A 138 6.62 21.01 -6.23
N LEU A 139 6.60 22.24 -5.77
CA LEU A 139 6.50 23.48 -6.57
C LEU A 139 5.32 23.53 -7.55
N GLY A 140 4.08 23.43 -7.05
CA GLY A 140 2.87 23.64 -7.86
C GLY A 140 2.39 22.40 -8.64
N GLY A 141 2.99 21.25 -8.43
CA GLY A 141 2.53 19.98 -8.97
C GLY A 141 1.28 19.44 -8.26
N VAL A 142 0.65 18.42 -8.81
CA VAL A 142 -0.49 17.71 -8.24
C VAL A 142 0.00 16.39 -7.66
N GLY A 143 -0.42 16.05 -6.43
CA GLY A 143 -0.12 14.76 -5.82
C GLY A 143 -0.74 13.61 -6.60
N GLY A 144 -0.04 12.48 -6.68
CA GLY A 144 -0.54 11.26 -7.27
C GLY A 144 -1.67 10.64 -6.45
N ASN A 145 -2.67 10.05 -7.09
CA ASN A 145 -3.74 9.33 -6.41
C ASN A 145 -3.26 7.98 -5.88
N GLY A 146 -3.82 7.54 -4.78
CA GLY A 146 -3.64 6.16 -4.31
C GLY A 146 -4.31 5.15 -5.24
N GLY A 147 -3.70 3.98 -5.36
CA GLY A 147 -4.22 2.85 -6.15
C GLY A 147 -5.48 2.23 -5.53
N ALA A 148 -6.37 1.70 -6.38
CA ALA A 148 -7.56 0.97 -5.92
C ALA A 148 -7.17 -0.15 -4.92
N GLY A 149 -7.96 -0.29 -3.86
CA GLY A 149 -7.67 -1.21 -2.77
C GLY A 149 -7.10 -0.52 -1.53
N GLY A 150 -7.26 0.80 -1.41
CA GLY A 150 -6.95 1.57 -0.21
C GLY A 150 -5.61 2.28 -0.20
N GLY A 151 -4.94 2.51 -1.34
CA GLY A 151 -3.69 3.27 -1.39
C GLY A 151 -3.85 4.73 -0.93
N GLY A 152 -2.90 5.28 -0.18
CA GLY A 152 -2.89 6.68 0.24
C GLY A 152 -2.53 7.64 -0.89
N GLY A 153 -3.10 8.84 -0.93
CA GLY A 153 -2.77 9.88 -1.90
C GLY A 153 -1.51 10.67 -1.53
N GLY A 154 -0.77 11.13 -2.52
CA GLY A 154 0.42 11.96 -2.33
C GLY A 154 0.08 13.40 -1.95
N SER A 155 0.92 14.06 -1.12
CA SER A 155 0.74 15.46 -0.76
C SER A 155 1.48 16.41 -1.70
N THR A 156 1.10 17.71 -1.62
CA THR A 156 1.78 18.79 -2.33
C THR A 156 2.16 19.91 -1.35
N ASN A 157 3.25 20.62 -1.64
CA ASN A 157 3.69 21.72 -0.78
C ASN A 157 3.14 23.10 -1.17
N THR A 158 2.85 23.37 -2.42
CA THR A 158 2.37 24.69 -2.87
C THR A 158 1.30 24.56 -3.96
N GLY A 159 0.18 25.25 -3.77
CA GLY A 159 -0.75 25.71 -4.82
C GLY A 159 -1.59 24.69 -5.58
N SER A 160 -1.36 23.40 -5.45
CA SER A 160 -2.07 22.38 -6.21
C SER A 160 -2.72 21.32 -5.31
N ALA A 161 -3.61 20.54 -5.86
CA ALA A 161 -4.35 19.53 -5.11
C ALA A 161 -3.48 18.34 -4.69
N GLY A 162 -3.61 17.91 -3.44
CA GLY A 162 -3.14 16.60 -3.00
C GLY A 162 -3.89 15.47 -3.75
N GLY A 163 -3.26 14.32 -3.86
CA GLY A 163 -3.85 13.13 -4.46
C GLY A 163 -4.99 12.56 -3.62
N SER A 164 -6.02 12.04 -4.25
CA SER A 164 -7.10 11.32 -3.58
C SER A 164 -6.62 9.97 -3.07
N GLY A 165 -7.19 9.49 -1.97
CA GLY A 165 -6.99 8.11 -1.55
C GLY A 165 -7.66 7.11 -2.51
N GLY A 166 -7.06 5.92 -2.64
CA GLY A 166 -7.61 4.83 -3.43
C GLY A 166 -8.87 4.24 -2.79
N THR A 167 -9.84 3.92 -3.60
CA THR A 167 -11.15 3.37 -3.19
C THR A 167 -11.30 1.90 -3.58
N GLY A 168 -12.45 1.30 -3.26
CA GLY A 168 -12.79 -0.07 -3.61
C GLY A 168 -12.15 -1.16 -2.75
N GLY A 169 -11.39 -0.80 -1.73
CA GLY A 169 -10.94 -1.70 -0.66
C GLY A 169 -11.96 -1.82 0.46
N ILE A 170 -11.71 -2.71 1.42
CA ILE A 170 -12.48 -2.81 2.67
C ILE A 170 -12.39 -1.49 3.48
N ALA A 171 -11.30 -0.78 3.35
CA ALA A 171 -11.12 0.58 3.80
C ALA A 171 -10.46 1.43 2.70
N ASN A 172 -10.90 2.64 2.51
CA ASN A 172 -10.30 3.56 1.56
C ASN A 172 -8.99 4.14 2.12
N GLY A 173 -8.09 4.52 1.24
CA GLY A 173 -6.91 5.30 1.59
C GLY A 173 -7.28 6.75 1.94
N GLY A 174 -6.41 7.38 2.73
CA GLY A 174 -6.49 8.81 3.00
C GLY A 174 -6.06 9.66 1.80
N ALA A 175 -6.57 10.87 1.69
CA ALA A 175 -6.09 11.84 0.71
C ALA A 175 -4.81 12.52 1.23
N GLY A 176 -3.93 12.92 0.31
CA GLY A 176 -2.80 13.77 0.63
C GLY A 176 -3.21 15.22 0.87
N GLN A 177 -2.49 15.92 1.74
CA GLN A 177 -2.74 17.34 1.99
C GLN A 177 -2.41 18.20 0.77
N THR A 178 -3.20 19.25 0.60
CA THR A 178 -3.04 20.27 -0.43
C THR A 178 -2.34 21.48 0.16
N ASN A 179 -1.38 22.04 -0.56
CA ASN A 179 -0.75 23.32 -0.24
C ASN A 179 -0.24 23.41 1.20
N ALA A 180 0.46 22.38 1.67
CA ALA A 180 0.99 22.32 3.03
C ALA A 180 2.51 22.08 3.02
N ASP A 181 3.24 22.92 3.77
CA ASP A 181 4.69 22.77 4.01
C ASP A 181 4.98 23.05 5.49
N PRO A 182 5.29 22.05 6.31
CA PRO A 182 5.35 20.62 5.97
C PRO A 182 3.95 19.99 5.72
N GLY A 183 3.84 19.18 4.67
CA GLY A 183 2.61 18.49 4.31
C GLY A 183 2.56 17.04 4.84
N THR A 184 1.36 16.48 4.94
CA THR A 184 1.15 15.08 5.27
C THR A 184 0.48 14.34 4.10
N ALA A 185 1.04 13.23 3.69
CA ALA A 185 0.45 12.36 2.68
C ALA A 185 -0.63 11.45 3.28
N GLY A 186 -1.51 10.95 2.46
CA GLY A 186 -2.60 10.05 2.85
C GLY A 186 -2.07 8.70 3.31
N SER A 187 -2.63 8.16 4.38
CA SER A 187 -2.33 6.79 4.82
C SER A 187 -3.04 5.74 3.97
N GLY A 188 -2.48 4.57 3.87
CA GLY A 188 -3.14 3.38 3.33
C GLY A 188 -4.32 2.95 4.20
N GLY A 189 -5.34 2.35 3.57
CA GLY A 189 -6.53 1.85 4.25
C GLY A 189 -6.18 0.72 5.22
N ALA A 190 -6.78 0.75 6.41
CA ALA A 190 -6.56 -0.30 7.42
C ALA A 190 -7.05 -1.67 6.92
N ASN A 191 -6.33 -2.73 7.27
CA ASN A 191 -6.65 -4.13 6.91
C ASN A 191 -6.73 -4.38 5.38
N THR A 192 -5.98 -3.64 4.60
CA THR A 192 -5.92 -3.77 3.14
C THR A 192 -4.55 -4.18 2.62
N GLY A 193 -3.48 -4.01 3.44
CA GLY A 193 -2.10 -4.17 3.02
C GLY A 193 -1.62 -3.09 2.03
N SER A 194 -2.31 -1.96 1.95
CA SER A 194 -2.04 -0.91 0.97
C SER A 194 -0.89 0.01 1.37
N GLY A 195 -0.25 0.63 0.38
CA GLY A 195 0.80 1.62 0.60
C GLY A 195 0.27 2.97 1.04
N GLY A 196 1.06 3.71 1.84
CA GLY A 196 0.83 5.14 2.11
C GLY A 196 1.34 6.02 0.98
N GLY A 197 0.85 7.24 0.88
CA GLY A 197 1.27 8.24 -0.10
C GLY A 197 2.62 8.88 0.21
N GLY A 198 3.26 9.42 -0.80
CA GLY A 198 4.51 10.18 -0.69
C GLY A 198 4.28 11.67 -0.46
N VAL A 199 5.28 12.36 0.10
CA VAL A 199 5.26 13.80 0.32
C VAL A 199 5.93 14.57 -0.77
N GLY A 200 5.49 15.81 -0.99
CA GLY A 200 6.10 16.73 -1.94
C GLY A 200 7.42 17.34 -1.43
N HIS A 201 7.46 17.74 -0.16
CA HIS A 201 8.60 18.43 0.46
C HIS A 201 8.44 18.47 1.99
N ASN A 202 9.57 18.31 2.73
CA ASN A 202 9.70 18.50 4.20
C ASN A 202 8.54 17.96 5.06
N GLY A 203 7.77 17.01 4.57
CA GLY A 203 6.55 16.54 5.20
C GLY A 203 6.64 15.13 5.77
N THR A 204 5.49 14.61 6.18
CA THR A 204 5.34 13.25 6.68
C THR A 204 4.68 12.35 5.63
N GLY A 205 5.36 11.30 5.22
CA GLY A 205 4.80 10.26 4.36
C GLY A 205 3.57 9.61 5.01
N GLY A 206 2.64 9.15 4.21
CA GLY A 206 1.49 8.38 4.70
C GLY A 206 1.92 7.04 5.28
N ALA A 207 1.31 6.64 6.39
CA ALA A 207 1.51 5.29 6.91
C ALA A 207 0.98 4.23 5.93
N GLY A 208 1.60 3.07 5.86
CA GLY A 208 1.03 1.91 5.17
C GLY A 208 -0.18 1.37 5.92
N GLY A 209 -1.14 0.79 5.21
CA GLY A 209 -2.27 0.07 5.80
C GLY A 209 -1.82 -1.25 6.42
N SER A 210 -2.42 -1.64 7.54
CA SER A 210 -2.19 -2.98 8.12
C SER A 210 -2.64 -4.08 7.17
N GLY A 211 -2.03 -5.25 7.31
CA GLY A 211 -2.44 -6.46 6.60
C GLY A 211 -3.73 -7.08 7.16
N ILE A 212 -4.13 -8.17 6.55
CA ILE A 212 -5.26 -9.00 6.93
C ILE A 212 -4.96 -10.45 6.54
N VAL A 213 -5.46 -11.41 7.30
CA VAL A 213 -5.45 -12.83 6.92
C VAL A 213 -6.89 -13.33 6.90
N ILE A 214 -7.29 -13.93 5.78
CA ILE A 214 -8.63 -14.48 5.58
C ILE A 214 -8.52 -15.95 5.22
N VAL A 215 -9.25 -16.80 5.95
CA VAL A 215 -9.35 -18.24 5.69
C VAL A 215 -10.80 -18.56 5.36
N ARG A 216 -11.03 -19.18 4.21
CA ARG A 216 -12.37 -19.59 3.74
C ARG A 216 -12.41 -21.10 3.54
N TYR A 217 -13.43 -21.75 4.07
CA TYR A 217 -13.63 -23.19 3.94
C TYR A 217 -15.12 -23.55 3.87
N LEU A 218 -15.42 -24.71 3.26
CA LEU A 218 -16.78 -25.24 3.21
C LEU A 218 -17.26 -25.61 4.61
N THR A 219 -18.38 -25.05 5.05
CA THR A 219 -18.93 -25.29 6.39
C THR A 219 -19.28 -26.75 6.61
N ALA A 220 -19.84 -27.42 5.60
CA ALA A 220 -20.21 -28.83 5.69
C ALA A 220 -19.01 -29.78 5.88
N VAL A 221 -17.85 -29.47 5.29
CA VAL A 221 -16.63 -30.29 5.43
C VAL A 221 -16.03 -30.15 6.84
N ALA A 222 -16.29 -29.05 7.49
CA ALA A 222 -15.80 -28.74 8.85
C ALA A 222 -16.82 -29.09 9.95
N SER A 223 -17.94 -29.72 9.63
CA SER A 223 -19.04 -29.98 10.60
C SER A 223 -18.65 -30.92 11.74
N GLU A 224 -17.63 -31.77 11.54
CA GLU A 224 -17.14 -32.69 12.58
C GLU A 224 -15.96 -32.12 13.38
N ALA A 225 -15.55 -30.90 13.09
CA ALA A 225 -14.45 -30.23 13.78
C ALA A 225 -14.89 -28.89 14.38
N THR A 226 -14.38 -28.58 15.56
CA THR A 226 -14.51 -27.24 16.12
C THR A 226 -13.36 -26.38 15.63
N ILE A 227 -13.69 -25.32 14.84
CA ILE A 227 -12.70 -24.37 14.33
C ILE A 227 -12.86 -23.04 15.06
N THR A 228 -11.79 -22.60 15.73
CA THR A 228 -11.77 -21.34 16.49
C THR A 228 -10.65 -20.41 16.01
N GLY A 229 -10.75 -19.13 16.39
CA GLY A 229 -9.80 -18.08 16.00
C GLY A 229 -10.33 -17.18 14.90
N GLY A 230 -9.93 -15.92 14.94
CA GLY A 230 -10.43 -14.86 14.07
C GLY A 230 -11.94 -14.60 14.24
N THR A 231 -12.46 -13.60 13.55
CA THR A 231 -13.90 -13.32 13.47
C THR A 231 -14.53 -14.23 12.42
N ALA A 232 -15.59 -14.97 12.80
CA ALA A 232 -16.30 -15.87 11.89
C ALA A 232 -17.51 -15.16 11.26
N THR A 233 -17.66 -15.34 9.95
CA THR A 233 -18.86 -14.96 9.17
C THR A 233 -19.23 -16.09 8.22
N THR A 234 -20.44 -16.06 7.67
CA THR A 234 -20.91 -17.03 6.67
C THR A 234 -21.09 -16.35 5.32
N ASP A 235 -20.74 -17.07 4.26
CA ASP A 235 -20.99 -16.66 2.88
C ASP A 235 -21.50 -17.87 2.08
N GLY A 236 -22.80 -18.00 1.98
CA GLY A 236 -23.46 -19.17 1.40
C GLY A 236 -23.07 -20.46 2.13
N LEU A 237 -22.41 -21.37 1.41
CA LEU A 237 -21.95 -22.67 1.94
C LEU A 237 -20.61 -22.59 2.66
N TYR A 238 -20.02 -21.40 2.76
CA TYR A 238 -18.67 -21.22 3.31
C TYR A 238 -18.70 -20.52 4.67
N THR A 239 -17.77 -20.92 5.53
CA THR A 239 -17.37 -20.14 6.71
C THR A 239 -16.10 -19.36 6.36
N VAL A 240 -16.09 -18.08 6.71
CA VAL A 240 -14.95 -17.16 6.53
C VAL A 240 -14.42 -16.77 7.89
N ARG A 241 -13.12 -16.96 8.12
CA ARG A 241 -12.41 -16.52 9.32
C ARG A 241 -11.50 -15.35 8.97
N THR A 242 -11.71 -14.20 9.59
CA THR A 242 -10.96 -12.96 9.34
C THR A 242 -10.12 -12.61 10.55
N PHE A 243 -8.83 -12.36 10.32
CA PHE A 243 -7.86 -11.90 11.31
C PHE A 243 -7.38 -10.51 10.92
N THR A 244 -7.67 -9.51 11.74
CA THR A 244 -7.16 -8.14 11.64
C THR A 244 -6.02 -7.87 12.65
N GLY A 245 -5.67 -8.87 13.42
CA GLY A 245 -4.55 -8.93 14.36
C GLY A 245 -4.00 -10.34 14.45
N SER A 246 -2.78 -10.49 14.91
CA SER A 246 -2.12 -11.79 15.05
C SER A 246 -2.84 -12.70 16.05
N GLY A 247 -2.79 -14.01 15.84
CA GLY A 247 -3.48 -14.99 16.64
C GLY A 247 -3.22 -16.42 16.16
N SER A 248 -4.24 -17.28 16.28
CA SER A 248 -4.18 -18.67 15.82
C SER A 248 -5.52 -19.13 15.28
N LEU A 249 -5.49 -19.97 14.24
CA LEU A 249 -6.62 -20.81 13.83
C LEU A 249 -6.42 -22.20 14.44
N VAL A 250 -7.37 -22.66 15.22
CA VAL A 250 -7.30 -23.96 15.93
C VAL A 250 -8.42 -24.86 15.45
N ILE A 251 -8.07 -26.09 15.08
CA ILE A 251 -9.00 -27.16 14.68
C ILE A 251 -8.90 -28.28 15.73
N THR A 252 -10.05 -28.65 16.31
CA THR A 252 -10.15 -29.73 17.34
C THR A 252 -11.24 -30.71 16.99
#